data_a26356c1a172a6a54acb1a1e92680f8d
#
_entry.id   a26356c1a172a6a54acb1a1e92680f8d
#
_cell.length_a   1.000
_cell.length_b   1.000
_cell.length_c   1.000
_cell.angle_alpha   90.00
_cell.angle_beta   90.00
_cell.angle_gamma   90.00
#
_symmetry.space_group_name_H-M   'P 1'
#
loop_
_entity.id
_entity.type
_entity.pdbx_description
1 polymer ?
#
loop_
_entity_poly.entity_id
_entity_poly.type
_entity_poly.pdbx_seq_one_letter_code
_entity_poly.pdbx_strand_id
1 'polypeptide(L)'
;MFNLFSTTLGMFILWEVACRLFSIPVYFLPPPTVILHAFSEFKIALWENSIQTLWATIVGFAIAIVFGMVLGLIIGWSKNIYNGIYPIMVGFNSILKVAVVPILVLWFGIGWIPAVLTAFLISFFPIVVNVATGLATIEPELEDVLRALGAKKWEINVKVGIPRSLPYFFGSLKIAITLAFVGSVISETVAANKGLGHMMLIAQANFEIPLVFAGLV
;
A
#
# COMPACT_ATOMS: atom_id res chain seq x y z
N MET A 1 1.54 -8.11 33.62
CA MET A 1 1.19 -7.60 32.27
C MET A 1 2.09 -6.42 31.96
N PHE A 2 3.10 -6.61 31.14
CA PHE A 2 3.87 -5.48 30.60
C PHE A 2 2.91 -4.69 29.69
N ASN A 3 2.63 -3.46 30.06
CA ASN A 3 1.79 -2.58 29.26
C ASN A 3 2.52 -2.29 27.93
N LEU A 4 1.81 -2.38 26.81
CA LEU A 4 2.35 -2.07 25.48
C LEU A 4 3.12 -0.73 25.49
N PHE A 5 2.65 0.23 26.26
CA PHE A 5 3.26 1.54 26.46
C PHE A 5 4.65 1.46 27.12
N SER A 6 4.84 0.60 28.14
CA SER A 6 6.14 0.47 28.82
C SER A 6 7.19 -0.23 27.94
N THR A 7 6.76 -1.16 27.08
CA THR A 7 7.68 -1.82 26.13
C THR A 7 8.13 -0.88 25.00
N THR A 8 7.20 -0.10 24.43
CA THR A 8 7.57 0.89 23.40
C THR A 8 8.47 1.99 23.96
N LEU A 9 8.14 2.52 25.14
CA LEU A 9 8.98 3.51 25.82
C LEU A 9 10.39 2.95 26.12
N GLY A 10 10.46 1.70 26.58
CA GLY A 10 11.73 1.00 26.82
C GLY A 10 12.58 0.87 25.56
N MET A 11 11.96 0.58 24.41
CA MET A 11 12.69 0.52 23.14
C MET A 11 13.28 1.87 22.74
N PHE A 12 12.53 2.98 22.86
CA PHE A 12 13.03 4.31 22.56
C PHE A 12 14.16 4.73 23.50
N ILE A 13 14.06 4.40 24.81
CA ILE A 13 15.14 4.67 25.79
C ILE A 13 16.39 3.85 25.44
N LEU A 14 16.23 2.57 25.12
CA LEU A 14 17.36 1.73 24.71
C LEU A 14 18.04 2.27 23.42
N TRP A 15 17.26 2.71 22.44
CA TRP A 15 17.81 3.34 21.24
C TRP A 15 18.58 4.62 21.57
N GLU A 16 18.03 5.52 22.37
CA GLU A 16 18.71 6.75 22.80
C GLU A 16 20.00 6.44 23.55
N VAL A 17 19.97 5.53 24.53
CA VAL A 17 21.14 5.12 25.30
C VAL A 17 22.20 4.47 24.42
N ALA A 18 21.82 3.59 23.52
CA ALA A 18 22.74 2.96 22.58
C ALA A 18 23.44 3.98 21.68
N CYS A 19 22.70 4.93 21.10
CA CYS A 19 23.27 5.98 20.27
C CYS A 19 24.29 6.83 21.04
N ARG A 20 24.01 7.19 22.28
CA ARG A 20 24.91 8.00 23.12
C ARG A 20 26.10 7.21 23.66
N LEU A 21 25.87 5.98 24.13
CA LEU A 21 26.94 5.16 24.71
C LEU A 21 28.00 4.76 23.68
N PHE A 22 27.55 4.37 22.49
CA PHE A 22 28.45 3.98 21.40
C PHE A 22 28.90 5.17 20.54
N SER A 23 28.53 6.39 20.91
CA SER A 23 28.86 7.62 20.16
C SER A 23 28.56 7.51 18.66
N ILE A 24 27.41 6.92 18.32
CA ILE A 24 27.01 6.69 16.93
C ILE A 24 26.82 8.03 16.24
N PRO A 25 27.45 8.27 15.08
CA PRO A 25 27.29 9.54 14.38
C PRO A 25 25.83 9.77 13.96
N VAL A 26 25.35 11.02 14.13
CA VAL A 26 23.95 11.41 13.83
C VAL A 26 23.58 11.18 12.36
N TYR A 27 24.54 11.25 11.45
CA TYR A 27 24.33 10.97 10.04
C TYR A 27 24.12 9.47 9.73
N PHE A 28 24.42 8.57 10.67
CA PHE A 28 24.20 7.14 10.52
C PHE A 28 22.90 6.70 11.20
N LEU A 29 22.74 7.04 12.48
CA LEU A 29 21.55 6.72 13.26
C LEU A 29 21.28 7.83 14.27
N PRO A 30 20.38 8.79 13.99
CA PRO A 30 20.07 9.86 14.92
C PRO A 30 19.34 9.32 16.15
N PRO A 31 19.67 9.81 17.36
CA PRO A 31 18.91 9.45 18.56
C PRO A 31 17.49 10.04 18.52
N PRO A 32 16.51 9.37 19.14
CA PRO A 32 15.11 9.82 19.17
C PRO A 32 14.90 11.29 19.54
N THR A 33 15.68 11.82 20.49
CA THR A 33 15.59 13.24 20.89
C THR A 33 15.91 14.19 19.75
N VAL A 34 16.90 13.88 18.91
CA VAL A 34 17.29 14.69 17.75
C VAL A 34 16.23 14.61 16.65
N ILE A 35 15.59 13.44 16.47
CA ILE A 35 14.47 13.27 15.53
C ILE A 35 13.27 14.11 15.97
N LEU A 36 12.93 14.12 17.27
CA LEU A 36 11.86 14.95 17.81
C LEU A 36 12.14 16.44 17.64
N HIS A 37 13.39 16.86 17.78
CA HIS A 37 13.80 18.25 17.53
C HIS A 37 13.60 18.61 16.05
N ALA A 38 14.07 17.77 15.12
CA ALA A 38 13.87 17.97 13.69
C ALA A 38 12.37 18.00 13.34
N PHE A 39 11.55 17.13 13.96
CA PHE A 39 10.10 17.15 13.77
C PHE A 39 9.47 18.48 14.19
N SER A 40 9.91 19.07 15.30
CA SER A 40 9.42 20.37 15.78
C SER A 40 9.88 21.55 14.91
N GLU A 41 11.10 21.49 14.40
CA GLU A 41 11.72 22.51 13.56
C GLU A 41 11.07 22.54 12.16
N PHE A 42 10.91 21.39 11.54
CA PHE A 42 10.37 21.25 10.18
C PHE A 42 8.89 20.88 10.13
N LYS A 43 8.13 21.10 11.21
CA LYS A 43 6.71 20.69 11.33
C LYS A 43 5.81 21.14 10.19
N ILE A 44 6.02 22.35 9.66
CA ILE A 44 5.21 22.90 8.56
C ILE A 44 5.52 22.14 7.27
N ALA A 45 6.82 21.96 6.96
CA ALA A 45 7.24 21.23 5.77
C ALA A 45 6.79 19.76 5.82
N LEU A 46 6.93 19.11 6.98
CA LEU A 46 6.44 17.74 7.21
C LEU A 46 4.94 17.66 6.99
N TRP A 47 4.17 18.61 7.53
CA TRP A 47 2.72 18.63 7.40
C TRP A 47 2.25 18.79 5.94
N GLU A 48 2.80 19.78 5.22
CA GLU A 48 2.45 20.01 3.81
C GLU A 48 2.78 18.80 2.92
N ASN A 49 3.96 18.22 3.09
CA ASN A 49 4.37 17.05 2.32
C ASN A 49 3.59 15.79 2.71
N SER A 50 3.24 15.63 4.00
CA SER A 50 2.38 14.52 4.46
C SER A 50 1.00 14.58 3.84
N ILE A 51 0.38 15.75 3.76
CA ILE A 51 -0.93 15.92 3.09
C ILE A 51 -0.83 15.55 1.61
N GLN A 52 0.22 15.94 0.93
CA GLN A 52 0.43 15.62 -0.49
C GLN A 52 0.54 14.10 -0.71
N THR A 53 1.38 13.42 0.07
CA THR A 53 1.54 11.96 0.02
C THR A 53 0.23 11.24 0.38
N LEU A 54 -0.45 11.71 1.43
CA LEU A 54 -1.73 11.15 1.86
C LEU A 54 -2.79 11.29 0.76
N TRP A 55 -2.86 12.44 0.11
CA TRP A 55 -3.78 12.67 -1.01
C TRP A 55 -3.49 11.72 -2.17
N ALA A 56 -2.24 11.61 -2.61
CA ALA A 56 -1.84 10.69 -3.67
C ALA A 56 -2.17 9.24 -3.32
N THR A 57 -1.90 8.84 -2.07
CA THR A 57 -2.21 7.50 -1.56
C THR A 57 -3.70 7.22 -1.58
N ILE A 58 -4.53 8.12 -1.02
CA ILE A 58 -5.99 7.91 -0.92
C ILE A 58 -6.61 7.85 -2.31
N VAL A 59 -6.24 8.75 -3.22
CA VAL A 59 -6.78 8.75 -4.59
C VAL A 59 -6.37 7.49 -5.33
N GLY A 60 -5.08 7.12 -5.29
CA GLY A 60 -4.60 5.88 -5.91
C GLY A 60 -5.26 4.63 -5.35
N PHE A 61 -5.42 4.56 -4.02
CA PHE A 61 -6.11 3.48 -3.34
C PHE A 61 -7.60 3.41 -3.68
N ALA A 62 -8.30 4.55 -3.75
CA ALA A 62 -9.72 4.59 -4.14
C ALA A 62 -9.92 4.06 -5.57
N ILE A 63 -9.05 4.46 -6.50
CA ILE A 63 -9.05 3.93 -7.87
C ILE A 63 -8.78 2.42 -7.85
N ALA A 64 -7.82 1.97 -7.03
CA ALA A 64 -7.50 0.55 -6.89
C ALA A 64 -8.67 -0.28 -6.35
N ILE A 65 -9.44 0.25 -5.41
CA ILE A 65 -10.65 -0.40 -4.88
C ILE A 65 -11.67 -0.61 -6.01
N VAL A 66 -11.99 0.45 -6.74
CA VAL A 66 -13.01 0.38 -7.80
C VAL A 66 -12.59 -0.59 -8.90
N PHE A 67 -11.43 -0.40 -9.47
CA PHE A 67 -10.92 -1.26 -10.55
C PHE A 67 -10.65 -2.69 -10.07
N GLY A 68 -10.08 -2.84 -8.87
CA GLY A 68 -9.77 -4.13 -8.26
C GLY A 68 -11.02 -4.95 -7.99
N MET A 69 -12.07 -4.32 -7.47
CA MET A 69 -13.36 -4.96 -7.24
C MET A 69 -14.03 -5.38 -8.55
N VAL A 70 -14.14 -4.46 -9.52
CA VAL A 70 -14.79 -4.75 -10.81
C VAL A 70 -14.06 -5.86 -11.54
N LEU A 71 -12.75 -5.78 -11.69
CA LEU A 71 -11.97 -6.82 -12.38
C LEU A 71 -11.97 -8.14 -11.60
N GLY A 72 -11.87 -8.09 -10.27
CA GLY A 72 -11.95 -9.28 -9.43
C GLY A 72 -13.27 -10.03 -9.56
N LEU A 73 -14.39 -9.29 -9.60
CA LEU A 73 -15.71 -9.87 -9.82
C LEU A 73 -15.83 -10.49 -11.23
N ILE A 74 -15.34 -9.80 -12.27
CA ILE A 74 -15.38 -10.30 -13.65
C ILE A 74 -14.59 -11.61 -13.77
N ILE A 75 -13.37 -11.65 -13.22
CA ILE A 75 -12.48 -12.80 -13.27
C ILE A 75 -13.04 -13.96 -12.44
N GLY A 76 -13.52 -13.67 -11.23
CA GLY A 76 -14.09 -14.69 -10.33
C GLY A 76 -15.45 -15.22 -10.76
N TRP A 77 -16.15 -14.56 -11.71
CA TRP A 77 -17.48 -14.96 -12.16
C TRP A 77 -17.56 -16.37 -12.77
N SER A 78 -16.47 -16.82 -13.37
CA SER A 78 -16.39 -18.14 -14.00
C SER A 78 -15.10 -18.84 -13.64
N LYS A 79 -15.19 -20.08 -13.17
CA LYS A 79 -14.05 -20.95 -12.85
C LYS A 79 -13.08 -21.09 -14.02
N ASN A 80 -13.60 -21.14 -15.24
CA ASN A 80 -12.76 -21.23 -16.46
C ASN A 80 -11.97 -19.93 -16.70
N ILE A 81 -12.62 -18.76 -16.52
CA ILE A 81 -11.96 -17.46 -16.64
C ILE A 81 -10.91 -17.32 -15.53
N TYR A 82 -11.25 -17.66 -14.31
CA TYR A 82 -10.34 -17.62 -13.18
C TYR A 82 -9.11 -18.49 -13.42
N ASN A 83 -9.28 -19.76 -13.78
CA ASN A 83 -8.19 -20.70 -14.00
C ASN A 83 -7.29 -20.28 -15.18
N GLY A 84 -7.82 -19.64 -16.21
CA GLY A 84 -7.05 -19.14 -17.35
C GLY A 84 -6.30 -17.85 -17.04
N ILE A 85 -6.91 -16.91 -16.32
CA ILE A 85 -6.35 -15.58 -16.05
C ILE A 85 -5.47 -15.58 -14.80
N TYR A 86 -5.76 -16.40 -13.79
CA TYR A 86 -5.02 -16.41 -12.53
C TYR A 86 -3.49 -16.56 -12.68
N PRO A 87 -2.98 -17.51 -13.49
CA PRO A 87 -1.53 -17.63 -13.69
C PRO A 87 -0.91 -16.37 -14.33
N ILE A 88 -1.63 -15.74 -15.25
CA ILE A 88 -1.21 -14.49 -15.90
C ILE A 88 -1.15 -13.37 -14.87
N MET A 89 -2.16 -13.28 -14.01
CA MET A 89 -2.20 -12.29 -12.92
C MET A 89 -1.03 -12.46 -11.97
N VAL A 90 -0.73 -13.69 -11.55
CA VAL A 90 0.43 -13.98 -10.69
C VAL A 90 1.74 -13.57 -11.38
N GLY A 91 1.88 -13.86 -12.67
CA GLY A 91 3.01 -13.41 -13.48
C GLY A 91 3.16 -11.89 -13.50
N PHE A 92 2.08 -11.15 -13.77
CA PHE A 92 2.07 -9.69 -13.71
C PHE A 92 2.42 -9.13 -12.32
N ASN A 93 2.02 -9.82 -11.25
CA ASN A 93 2.38 -9.39 -9.89
C ASN A 93 3.88 -9.51 -9.62
N SER A 94 4.55 -10.42 -10.29
CA SER A 94 6.00 -10.64 -10.15
C SER A 94 6.84 -9.58 -10.87
N ILE A 95 6.24 -8.78 -11.76
CA ILE A 95 6.93 -7.67 -12.41
C ILE A 95 7.26 -6.60 -11.37
N LEU A 96 8.48 -6.11 -11.42
CA LEU A 96 8.95 -5.03 -10.54
C LEU A 96 8.22 -3.72 -10.88
N LYS A 97 7.08 -3.48 -10.24
CA LYS A 97 6.19 -2.34 -10.52
C LYS A 97 6.86 -0.98 -10.30
N VAL A 98 7.85 -0.93 -9.41
CA VAL A 98 8.66 0.28 -9.17
C VAL A 98 9.43 0.71 -10.42
N ALA A 99 9.85 -0.24 -11.27
CA ALA A 99 10.53 0.07 -12.54
C ALA A 99 9.63 0.78 -13.56
N VAL A 100 8.32 0.80 -13.35
CA VAL A 100 7.36 1.51 -14.21
C VAL A 100 7.32 3.01 -13.88
N VAL A 101 7.77 3.44 -12.70
CA VAL A 101 7.72 4.84 -12.26
C VAL A 101 8.38 5.80 -13.26
N PRO A 102 9.61 5.55 -13.78
CA PRO A 102 10.22 6.42 -14.78
C PRO A 102 9.41 6.55 -16.06
N ILE A 103 8.70 5.49 -16.47
CA ILE A 103 7.84 5.50 -17.66
C ILE A 103 6.61 6.36 -17.40
N LEU A 104 6.02 6.26 -16.20
CA LEU A 104 4.89 7.11 -15.82
C LEU A 104 5.29 8.59 -15.80
N VAL A 105 6.50 8.89 -15.34
CA VAL A 105 7.03 10.25 -15.35
C VAL A 105 7.24 10.76 -16.76
N LEU A 106 7.72 9.92 -17.67
CA LEU A 106 7.89 10.27 -19.08
C LEU A 106 6.56 10.61 -19.77
N TRP A 107 5.49 9.89 -19.43
CA TRP A 107 4.16 10.08 -20.05
C TRP A 107 3.36 11.22 -19.41
N PHE A 108 3.42 11.36 -18.09
CA PHE A 108 2.56 12.27 -17.31
C PHE A 108 3.31 13.46 -16.72
N GLY A 109 4.65 13.50 -16.91
CA GLY A 109 5.48 14.56 -16.32
C GLY A 109 5.79 14.34 -14.85
N ILE A 110 6.58 15.29 -14.30
CA ILE A 110 6.93 15.32 -12.87
C ILE A 110 5.74 15.89 -12.08
N GLY A 111 5.33 15.22 -10.99
CA GLY A 111 4.26 15.72 -10.15
C GLY A 111 3.50 14.64 -9.39
N TRP A 112 2.28 14.96 -8.97
CA TRP A 112 1.43 14.09 -8.15
C TRP A 112 0.78 12.93 -8.95
N ILE A 113 0.60 13.08 -10.27
CA ILE A 113 -0.06 12.07 -11.12
C ILE A 113 0.70 10.75 -11.15
N PRO A 114 2.04 10.70 -11.39
CA PRO A 114 2.81 9.47 -11.27
C PRO A 114 2.70 8.81 -9.90
N ALA A 115 2.63 9.60 -8.80
CA ALA A 115 2.47 9.07 -7.46
C ALA A 115 1.13 8.35 -7.28
N VAL A 116 0.02 8.96 -7.73
CA VAL A 116 -1.31 8.35 -7.73
C VAL A 116 -1.35 7.07 -8.57
N LEU A 117 -0.79 7.10 -9.78
CA LEU A 117 -0.78 5.94 -10.67
C LEU A 117 0.07 4.79 -10.12
N THR A 118 1.21 5.10 -9.49
CA THR A 118 2.05 4.09 -8.84
C THR A 118 1.36 3.49 -7.63
N ALA A 119 0.73 4.32 -6.78
CA ALA A 119 -0.08 3.86 -5.66
C ALA A 119 -1.20 2.92 -6.15
N PHE A 120 -1.91 3.29 -7.21
CA PHE A 120 -2.93 2.46 -7.86
C PHE A 120 -2.34 1.13 -8.35
N LEU A 121 -1.29 1.15 -9.19
CA LEU A 121 -0.72 -0.05 -9.81
C LEU A 121 -0.20 -1.07 -8.81
N ILE A 122 0.35 -0.61 -7.68
CA ILE A 122 0.91 -1.50 -6.66
C ILE A 122 -0.21 -2.08 -5.79
N SER A 123 -1.24 -1.28 -5.46
CA SER A 123 -2.28 -1.67 -4.52
C SER A 123 -3.49 -2.40 -5.13
N PHE A 124 -3.73 -2.22 -6.43
CA PHE A 124 -4.92 -2.79 -7.08
C PHE A 124 -4.87 -4.31 -7.17
N PHE A 125 -3.68 -4.88 -7.34
CA PHE A 125 -3.49 -6.30 -7.61
C PHE A 125 -3.94 -7.22 -6.46
N PRO A 126 -3.57 -6.96 -5.19
CA PRO A 126 -4.08 -7.72 -4.06
C PRO A 126 -5.61 -7.73 -3.98
N ILE A 127 -6.26 -6.63 -4.35
CA ILE A 127 -7.72 -6.53 -4.34
C ILE A 127 -8.31 -7.44 -5.41
N VAL A 128 -7.83 -7.35 -6.66
CA VAL A 128 -8.29 -8.21 -7.77
C VAL A 128 -8.18 -9.68 -7.41
N VAL A 129 -6.99 -10.11 -6.96
CA VAL A 129 -6.72 -11.53 -6.65
C VAL A 129 -7.64 -12.03 -5.54
N ASN A 130 -7.77 -11.29 -4.44
CA ASN A 130 -8.57 -11.75 -3.31
C ASN A 130 -10.08 -11.77 -3.63
N VAL A 131 -10.60 -10.77 -4.34
CA VAL A 131 -11.99 -10.76 -4.78
C VAL A 131 -12.27 -11.91 -5.75
N ALA A 132 -11.41 -12.10 -6.75
CA ALA A 132 -11.55 -13.19 -7.72
C ALA A 132 -11.49 -14.56 -7.04
N THR A 133 -10.52 -14.76 -6.13
CA THR A 133 -10.41 -16.02 -5.37
C THR A 133 -11.62 -16.24 -4.49
N GLY A 134 -12.08 -15.23 -3.76
CA GLY A 134 -13.26 -15.34 -2.89
C GLY A 134 -14.52 -15.76 -3.64
N LEU A 135 -14.68 -15.28 -4.89
CA LEU A 135 -15.82 -15.65 -5.74
C LEU A 135 -15.63 -17.01 -6.42
N ALA A 136 -14.42 -17.34 -6.89
CA ALA A 136 -14.15 -18.59 -7.62
C ALA A 136 -14.07 -19.83 -6.73
N THR A 137 -13.85 -19.67 -5.41
CA THR A 137 -13.69 -20.75 -4.44
C THR A 137 -15.01 -21.12 -3.70
N ILE A 138 -16.15 -20.89 -4.33
CA ILE A 138 -17.42 -21.44 -3.83
C ILE A 138 -17.31 -22.98 -3.87
N GLU A 139 -17.69 -23.63 -2.77
CA GLU A 139 -17.65 -25.09 -2.65
C GLU A 139 -18.53 -25.72 -3.73
N PRO A 140 -17.99 -26.65 -4.53
CA PRO A 140 -18.76 -27.29 -5.61
C PRO A 140 -20.04 -27.92 -5.10
N GLU A 141 -20.00 -28.56 -3.93
CA GLU A 141 -21.14 -29.22 -3.30
C GLU A 141 -22.28 -28.23 -3.00
N LEU A 142 -21.92 -27.02 -2.52
CA LEU A 142 -22.90 -25.96 -2.27
C LEU A 142 -23.51 -25.45 -3.59
N GLU A 143 -22.68 -25.29 -4.62
CA GLU A 143 -23.14 -24.88 -5.96
C GLU A 143 -24.12 -25.93 -6.53
N ASP A 144 -23.81 -27.22 -6.40
CA ASP A 144 -24.64 -28.33 -6.89
C ASP A 144 -25.99 -28.44 -6.16
N VAL A 145 -26.00 -28.29 -4.83
CA VAL A 145 -27.24 -28.25 -4.03
C VAL A 145 -28.12 -27.06 -4.45
N LEU A 146 -27.55 -25.88 -4.62
CA LEU A 146 -28.33 -24.71 -5.04
C LEU A 146 -28.89 -24.86 -6.46
N ARG A 147 -28.14 -25.47 -7.37
CA ARG A 147 -28.62 -25.81 -8.72
C ARG A 147 -29.72 -26.85 -8.70
N ALA A 148 -29.62 -27.87 -7.86
CA ALA A 148 -30.70 -28.88 -7.69
C ALA A 148 -31.99 -28.23 -7.16
N LEU A 149 -31.90 -27.17 -6.37
CA LEU A 149 -33.02 -26.35 -5.91
C LEU A 149 -33.53 -25.35 -6.98
N GLY A 150 -32.98 -25.37 -8.20
CA GLY A 150 -33.42 -24.54 -9.33
C GLY A 150 -32.76 -23.16 -9.42
N ALA A 151 -31.73 -22.85 -8.60
CA ALA A 151 -31.04 -21.59 -8.66
C ALA A 151 -30.18 -21.46 -9.93
N LYS A 152 -30.26 -20.31 -10.60
CA LYS A 152 -29.44 -20.00 -11.76
C LYS A 152 -28.03 -19.58 -11.30
N LYS A 153 -27.02 -19.79 -12.15
CA LYS A 153 -25.62 -19.46 -11.84
C LYS A 153 -25.43 -18.01 -11.39
N TRP A 154 -26.12 -17.09 -12.01
CA TRP A 154 -26.03 -15.68 -11.64
C TRP A 154 -26.59 -15.41 -10.23
N GLU A 155 -27.67 -16.11 -9.85
CA GLU A 155 -28.27 -15.99 -8.50
C GLU A 155 -27.33 -16.53 -7.43
N ILE A 156 -26.65 -17.65 -7.71
CA ILE A 156 -25.64 -18.24 -6.83
C ILE A 156 -24.47 -17.23 -6.65
N ASN A 157 -23.95 -16.68 -7.74
CA ASN A 157 -22.86 -15.73 -7.67
C ASN A 157 -23.25 -14.45 -6.91
N VAL A 158 -24.44 -13.89 -7.14
CA VAL A 158 -24.87 -12.64 -6.50
C VAL A 158 -25.27 -12.85 -5.04
N LYS A 159 -26.05 -13.90 -4.75
CA LYS A 159 -26.61 -14.12 -3.40
C LYS A 159 -25.65 -14.84 -2.45
N VAL A 160 -24.72 -15.64 -2.98
CA VAL A 160 -23.78 -16.44 -2.19
C VAL A 160 -22.34 -16.01 -2.46
N GLY A 161 -21.92 -15.93 -3.72
CA GLY A 161 -20.55 -15.66 -4.10
C GLY A 161 -20.07 -14.28 -3.67
N ILE A 162 -20.80 -13.20 -4.00
CA ILE A 162 -20.42 -11.84 -3.62
C ILE A 162 -20.37 -11.67 -2.09
N PRO A 163 -21.39 -12.03 -1.29
CA PRO A 163 -21.28 -11.95 0.17
C PRO A 163 -20.11 -12.75 0.74
N ARG A 164 -19.83 -13.93 0.19
CA ARG A 164 -18.71 -14.76 0.61
C ARG A 164 -17.35 -14.16 0.24
N SER A 165 -17.26 -13.38 -0.83
CA SER A 165 -16.02 -12.69 -1.22
C SER A 165 -15.70 -11.45 -0.37
N LEU A 166 -16.67 -10.88 0.36
CA LEU A 166 -16.48 -9.68 1.18
C LEU A 166 -15.37 -9.80 2.24
N PRO A 167 -15.26 -10.89 3.02
CA PRO A 167 -14.15 -11.05 3.96
C PRO A 167 -12.78 -11.02 3.27
N TYR A 168 -12.64 -11.63 2.11
CA TYR A 168 -11.41 -11.61 1.29
C TYR A 168 -11.13 -10.20 0.79
N PHE A 169 -12.17 -9.48 0.33
CA PHE A 169 -12.06 -8.09 -0.08
C PHE A 169 -11.59 -7.21 1.08
N PHE A 170 -12.26 -7.22 2.24
CA PHE A 170 -11.83 -6.41 3.38
C PHE A 170 -10.45 -6.80 3.91
N GLY A 171 -10.10 -8.09 3.87
CA GLY A 171 -8.75 -8.55 4.19
C GLY A 171 -7.70 -7.97 3.25
N SER A 172 -7.99 -7.90 1.95
CA SER A 172 -7.09 -7.33 0.95
C SER A 172 -6.89 -5.82 1.10
N LEU A 173 -7.89 -5.07 1.57
CA LEU A 173 -7.79 -3.62 1.75
C LEU A 173 -6.68 -3.23 2.73
N LYS A 174 -6.47 -4.01 3.80
CA LYS A 174 -5.38 -3.76 4.76
C LYS A 174 -4.00 -3.82 4.10
N ILE A 175 -3.80 -4.78 3.21
CA ILE A 175 -2.56 -4.93 2.47
C ILE A 175 -2.45 -3.83 1.41
N ALA A 176 -3.54 -3.58 0.69
CA ALA A 176 -3.58 -2.65 -0.42
C ALA A 176 -3.33 -1.20 0.01
N ILE A 177 -3.85 -0.74 1.15
CA ILE A 177 -3.61 0.63 1.64
C ILE A 177 -2.13 0.84 1.98
N THR A 178 -1.48 -0.15 2.61
CA THR A 178 -0.05 -0.09 2.91
C THR A 178 0.78 -0.03 1.62
N LEU A 179 0.41 -0.86 0.63
CA LEU A 179 1.07 -0.88 -0.67
C LEU A 179 0.84 0.41 -1.46
N ALA A 180 -0.34 1.03 -1.36
CA ALA A 180 -0.62 2.32 -1.97
C ALA A 180 0.26 3.42 -1.39
N PHE A 181 0.41 3.46 -0.06
CA PHE A 181 1.31 4.41 0.61
C PHE A 181 2.77 4.20 0.18
N VAL A 182 3.27 2.97 0.21
CA VAL A 182 4.62 2.65 -0.27
C VAL A 182 4.80 3.07 -1.73
N GLY A 183 3.81 2.82 -2.59
CA GLY A 183 3.84 3.19 -3.99
C GLY A 183 3.90 4.69 -4.23
N SER A 184 3.12 5.49 -3.48
CA SER A 184 3.17 6.96 -3.58
C SER A 184 4.52 7.50 -3.14
N VAL A 185 5.05 7.06 -1.98
CA VAL A 185 6.35 7.49 -1.47
C VAL A 185 7.48 7.16 -2.45
N ILE A 186 7.52 5.93 -2.99
CA ILE A 186 8.53 5.54 -3.98
C ILE A 186 8.47 6.43 -5.23
N SER A 187 7.27 6.71 -5.74
CA SER A 187 7.12 7.58 -6.90
C SER A 187 7.58 9.01 -6.61
N GLU A 188 7.31 9.50 -5.42
CA GLU A 188 7.74 10.83 -4.97
C GLU A 188 9.26 10.95 -4.85
N THR A 189 9.97 9.89 -4.46
CA THR A 189 11.45 9.90 -4.43
C THR A 189 12.06 9.95 -5.83
N VAL A 190 11.36 9.43 -6.84
CA VAL A 190 11.90 9.40 -8.21
C VAL A 190 11.64 10.70 -8.96
N ALA A 191 10.44 11.26 -8.84
CA ALA A 191 10.03 12.36 -9.70
C ALA A 191 8.82 13.13 -9.18
N ALA A 192 8.93 13.73 -8.02
CA ALA A 192 7.95 14.67 -7.53
C ALA A 192 8.60 16.00 -7.11
N ASN A 193 7.80 17.05 -7.06
CA ASN A 193 8.21 18.36 -6.55
C ASN A 193 7.75 18.60 -5.10
N LYS A 194 6.92 17.72 -4.57
CA LYS A 194 6.34 17.73 -3.22
C LYS A 194 6.03 16.31 -2.79
N GLY A 195 5.87 16.12 -1.49
CA GLY A 195 5.56 14.84 -0.86
C GLY A 195 6.66 14.38 0.08
N LEU A 196 6.33 13.47 1.00
CA LEU A 196 7.28 12.95 1.99
C LEU A 196 8.50 12.29 1.32
N GLY A 197 8.27 11.51 0.26
CA GLY A 197 9.35 10.86 -0.48
C GLY A 197 10.34 11.88 -1.07
N HIS A 198 9.84 12.94 -1.68
CA HIS A 198 10.65 14.01 -2.23
C HIS A 198 11.41 14.78 -1.14
N MET A 199 10.71 15.14 -0.04
CA MET A 199 11.33 15.83 1.09
C MET A 199 12.46 15.00 1.70
N MET A 200 12.23 13.69 1.90
CA MET A 200 13.26 12.78 2.43
C MET A 200 14.48 12.68 1.51
N LEU A 201 14.25 12.65 0.18
CA LEU A 201 15.34 12.63 -0.79
C LEU A 201 16.21 13.90 -0.71
N ILE A 202 15.59 15.09 -0.61
CA ILE A 202 16.29 16.36 -0.46
C ILE A 202 17.04 16.41 0.88
N ALA A 203 16.38 16.02 1.96
CA ALA A 203 17.01 15.96 3.29
C ALA A 203 18.23 15.02 3.30
N GLN A 204 18.14 13.88 2.61
CA GLN A 204 19.27 12.96 2.44
C GLN A 204 20.41 13.61 1.65
N ALA A 205 20.11 14.32 0.56
CA ALA A 205 21.12 15.00 -0.26
C ALA A 205 21.83 16.13 0.50
N ASN A 206 21.14 16.78 1.44
CA ASN A 206 21.68 17.83 2.32
C ASN A 206 22.33 17.28 3.60
N PHE A 207 22.40 15.96 3.80
CA PHE A 207 22.87 15.33 5.03
C PHE A 207 22.04 15.66 6.28
N GLU A 208 20.79 16.09 6.10
CA GLU A 208 19.81 16.34 7.18
C GLU A 208 19.11 15.03 7.59
N ILE A 209 19.90 14.05 8.01
CA ILE A 209 19.40 12.69 8.31
C ILE A 209 18.32 12.67 9.40
N PRO A 210 18.35 13.51 10.46
CA PRO A 210 17.24 13.59 11.42
C PRO A 210 15.89 13.93 10.77
N LEU A 211 15.89 14.76 9.72
CA LEU A 211 14.67 15.11 8.97
C LEU A 211 14.17 13.91 8.13
N VAL A 212 15.09 13.10 7.58
CA VAL A 212 14.71 11.85 6.89
C VAL A 212 13.97 10.91 7.86
N PHE A 213 14.51 10.73 9.07
CA PHE A 213 13.86 9.91 10.09
C PHE A 213 12.55 10.51 10.60
N ALA A 214 12.45 11.84 10.71
CA ALA A 214 11.20 12.51 11.06
C ALA A 214 10.11 12.30 10.00
N GLY A 215 10.49 12.19 8.72
CA GLY A 215 9.55 11.87 7.63
C GLY A 215 9.09 10.40 7.60
N LEU A 216 9.81 9.49 8.28
CA LEU A 216 9.44 8.08 8.40
C LEU A 216 8.43 7.80 9.54
N VAL A 217 8.32 8.70 10.53
CA VAL A 217 7.46 8.59 11.71
C VAL A 217 6.13 9.27 11.48
#